data_b6ec1364085fb20bf2864c54ef99fc89
#
_entry.id   b6ec1364085fb20bf2864c54ef99fc89
#
_cell.length_a   1.000
_cell.length_b   1.000
_cell.length_c   1.000
_cell.angle_alpha   90.00
_cell.angle_beta   90.00
_cell.angle_gamma   90.00
#
_symmetry.space_group_name_H-M   'P 1'
#
loop_
_entity.id
_entity.type
_entity.pdbx_description
1 polymer ?
#
loop_
_entity_poly.entity_id
_entity_poly.type
_entity_poly.pdbx_seq_one_letter_code
_entity_poly.pdbx_strand_id
1 'polypeptide(L)'
;MTNSGMFEDPEKIEYLDNQNKLLKQKLKEAVSKIKRIQGLEEHHLKNNGDLRVENKKLEKQIYTLKKDMEILREGNEHLGIYRQN
;
A
#
# COMPACT_ATOMS: atom_id res chain seq x y z
N MET A 1 -19.11 35.81 40.52
CA MET A 1 -18.45 35.48 41.78
C MET A 1 -18.29 34.01 41.99
N THR A 2 -19.17 33.23 41.49
CA THR A 2 -19.05 31.78 41.52
C THR A 2 -17.92 31.28 40.56
N ASN A 3 -17.56 32.07 39.58
CA ASN A 3 -16.52 31.71 38.63
C ASN A 3 -15.11 31.74 39.22
N SER A 4 -14.85 32.66 40.18
CA SER A 4 -13.53 32.74 40.78
C SER A 4 -13.22 31.52 41.66
N GLY A 5 -14.21 30.90 42.28
CA GLY A 5 -14.04 29.66 43.02
C GLY A 5 -13.68 28.47 42.16
N MET A 6 -14.18 28.44 40.94
CA MET A 6 -13.82 27.36 39.98
C MET A 6 -12.38 27.47 39.53
N PHE A 7 -11.87 28.69 39.31
CA PHE A 7 -10.49 28.89 38.86
C PHE A 7 -9.47 28.75 39.99
N GLU A 8 -9.92 28.94 41.24
CA GLU A 8 -9.05 28.87 42.41
C GLU A 8 -8.96 27.48 43.01
N ASP A 9 -9.76 26.51 42.54
CA ASP A 9 -9.72 25.14 43.05
C ASP A 9 -8.50 24.43 42.48
N PRO A 10 -7.45 24.21 43.29
CA PRO A 10 -6.20 23.59 42.79
C PRO A 10 -6.39 22.13 42.37
N GLU A 11 -7.33 21.41 42.96
CA GLU A 11 -7.61 20.03 42.56
C GLU A 11 -8.21 19.96 41.16
N LYS A 12 -9.12 20.84 40.81
CA LYS A 12 -9.70 20.91 39.46
C LYS A 12 -8.69 21.37 38.46
N ILE A 13 -7.87 22.32 38.81
CA ILE A 13 -6.81 22.82 37.93
C ILE A 13 -5.82 21.70 37.64
N GLU A 14 -5.39 20.98 38.66
CA GLU A 14 -4.48 19.84 38.49
C GLU A 14 -5.09 18.73 37.66
N TYR A 15 -6.36 18.38 37.90
CA TYR A 15 -7.08 17.38 37.14
C TYR A 15 -7.14 17.76 35.66
N LEU A 16 -7.54 18.99 35.34
CA LEU A 16 -7.63 19.46 33.96
C LEU A 16 -6.26 19.52 33.29
N ASP A 17 -5.25 19.94 34.04
CA ASP A 17 -3.87 19.97 33.51
C ASP A 17 -3.37 18.56 33.16
N ASN A 18 -3.66 17.60 34.04
CA ASN A 18 -3.29 16.19 33.78
C ASN A 18 -4.06 15.63 32.58
N GLN A 19 -5.35 15.95 32.44
CA GLN A 19 -6.15 15.55 31.30
C GLN A 19 -5.62 16.17 30.03
N ASN A 20 -5.24 17.43 30.04
CA ASN A 20 -4.67 18.10 28.87
C ASN A 20 -3.34 17.49 28.45
N LYS A 21 -2.48 17.16 29.40
CA LYS A 21 -1.20 16.49 29.12
C LYS A 21 -1.43 15.13 28.47
N LEU A 22 -2.37 14.36 28.99
CA LEU A 22 -2.71 13.05 28.46
C LEU A 22 -3.28 13.16 27.04
N LEU A 23 -4.18 14.12 26.80
CA LEU A 23 -4.76 14.35 25.47
C LEU A 23 -3.70 14.80 24.46
N LYS A 24 -2.79 15.67 24.84
CA LYS A 24 -1.68 16.10 23.99
C LYS A 24 -0.80 14.92 23.60
N GLN A 25 -0.52 14.03 24.55
CA GLN A 25 0.28 12.84 24.27
C GLN A 25 -0.43 11.89 23.31
N LYS A 26 -1.72 11.65 23.54
CA LYS A 26 -2.54 10.81 22.65
C LYS A 26 -2.61 11.39 21.24
N LEU A 27 -2.76 12.70 21.13
CA LEU A 27 -2.78 13.39 19.85
C LEU A 27 -1.44 13.24 19.13
N LYS A 28 -0.34 13.40 19.82
CA LYS A 28 1.01 13.23 19.26
C LYS A 28 1.23 11.82 18.75
N GLU A 29 0.79 10.82 19.52
CA GLU A 29 0.88 9.41 19.10
C GLU A 29 0.02 9.13 17.87
N ALA A 30 -1.21 9.68 17.84
CA ALA A 30 -2.10 9.53 16.70
C ALA A 30 -1.52 10.17 15.44
N VAL A 31 -0.94 11.36 15.54
CA VAL A 31 -0.28 12.03 14.40
C VAL A 31 0.89 11.20 13.89
N SER A 32 1.69 10.62 14.80
CA SER A 32 2.81 9.75 14.41
C SER A 32 2.34 8.52 13.67
N LYS A 33 1.26 7.89 14.14
CA LYS A 33 0.65 6.73 13.47
C LYS A 33 0.13 7.08 12.08
N ILE A 34 -0.53 8.23 11.95
CA ILE A 34 -1.05 8.71 10.66
C ILE A 34 0.10 8.89 9.66
N LYS A 35 1.18 9.54 10.07
CA LYS A 35 2.35 9.73 9.21
C LYS A 35 2.96 8.41 8.75
N ARG A 36 3.04 7.43 9.65
CA ARG A 36 3.55 6.11 9.32
C ARG A 36 2.64 5.40 8.31
N ILE A 37 1.34 5.46 8.53
CA ILE A 37 0.35 4.84 7.62
C ILE A 37 0.40 5.50 6.26
N GLN A 38 0.50 6.82 6.19
CA GLN A 38 0.63 7.54 4.93
C GLN A 38 1.89 7.12 4.16
N GLY A 39 3.01 6.97 4.87
CA GLY A 39 4.25 6.50 4.26
C GLY A 39 4.13 5.08 3.69
N LEU A 40 3.47 4.18 4.42
CA LEU A 40 3.19 2.82 3.94
C LEU A 40 2.26 2.83 2.74
N GLU A 41 1.23 3.68 2.75
CA GLU A 41 0.30 3.82 1.64
C GLU A 41 1.02 4.27 0.37
N GLU A 42 1.87 5.28 0.46
CA GLU A 42 2.68 5.74 -0.68
C GLU A 42 3.57 4.64 -1.22
N HIS A 43 4.19 3.88 -0.33
CA HIS A 43 5.04 2.74 -0.70
C HIS A 43 4.23 1.67 -1.44
N HIS A 44 3.05 1.34 -0.93
CA HIS A 44 2.17 0.34 -1.58
C HIS A 44 1.65 0.82 -2.92
N LEU A 45 1.29 2.09 -3.05
CA LEU A 45 0.86 2.67 -4.32
C LEU A 45 1.96 2.58 -5.38
N LYS A 46 3.18 2.90 -4.99
CA LYS A 46 4.34 2.80 -5.88
C LYS A 46 4.58 1.36 -6.31
N ASN A 47 4.58 0.42 -5.34
CA ASN A 47 4.76 -0.99 -5.64
C ASN A 47 3.66 -1.53 -6.55
N ASN A 48 2.42 -1.13 -6.32
CA ASN A 48 1.30 -1.54 -7.18
C ASN A 48 1.46 -1.01 -8.60
N GLY A 49 1.93 0.23 -8.76
CA GLY A 49 2.24 0.80 -10.06
C GLY A 49 3.33 0.02 -10.78
N ASP A 50 4.42 -0.28 -10.09
CA ASP A 50 5.54 -1.05 -10.64
C ASP A 50 5.11 -2.46 -11.04
N LEU A 51 4.30 -3.12 -10.20
CA LEU A 51 3.77 -4.45 -10.48
C LEU A 51 2.85 -4.46 -11.69
N ARG A 52 2.03 -3.44 -11.88
CA ARG A 52 1.17 -3.31 -13.07
C ARG A 52 1.99 -3.20 -14.35
N VAL A 53 3.05 -2.41 -14.32
CA VAL A 53 3.96 -2.26 -15.45
C VAL A 53 4.64 -3.58 -15.76
N GLU A 54 5.14 -4.26 -14.74
CA GLU A 54 5.79 -5.56 -14.91
C GLU A 54 4.81 -6.62 -15.43
N ASN A 55 3.58 -6.64 -14.90
CA ASN A 55 2.56 -7.58 -15.37
C ASN A 55 2.23 -7.39 -16.84
N LYS A 56 2.09 -6.15 -17.30
CA LYS A 56 1.86 -5.88 -18.73
C LYS A 56 3.03 -6.36 -19.58
N LYS A 57 4.24 -6.16 -19.10
CA LYS A 57 5.44 -6.65 -19.81
C LYS A 57 5.44 -8.17 -19.90
N LEU A 58 5.13 -8.84 -18.80
CA LEU A 58 5.05 -10.31 -18.77
C LEU A 58 3.94 -10.84 -19.66
N GLU A 59 2.78 -10.19 -19.68
CA GLU A 59 1.67 -10.56 -20.57
C GLU A 59 2.11 -10.50 -22.04
N LYS A 60 2.82 -9.46 -22.42
CA LYS A 60 3.36 -9.35 -23.79
C LYS A 60 4.36 -10.45 -24.10
N GLN A 61 5.23 -10.79 -23.16
CA GLN A 61 6.19 -11.87 -23.32
C GLN A 61 5.49 -13.22 -23.48
N ILE A 62 4.46 -13.48 -22.66
CA ILE A 62 3.67 -14.70 -22.76
C ILE A 62 2.99 -14.79 -24.13
N TYR A 63 2.40 -13.71 -24.60
CA TYR A 63 1.76 -13.66 -25.91
C TYR A 63 2.75 -13.99 -27.03
N THR A 64 3.92 -13.41 -27.00
CA THR A 64 4.98 -13.66 -27.98
C THR A 64 5.44 -15.12 -27.94
N LEU A 65 5.65 -15.65 -26.73
CA LEU A 65 6.07 -17.05 -26.56
C LEU A 65 5.00 -18.03 -27.07
N LYS A 66 3.74 -17.75 -26.82
CA LYS A 66 2.64 -18.58 -27.33
C LYS A 66 2.60 -18.59 -28.83
N LYS A 67 2.80 -17.43 -29.47
CA LYS A 67 2.90 -17.36 -30.95
C LYS A 67 4.08 -18.13 -31.47
N ASP A 68 5.24 -18.01 -30.85
CA ASP A 68 6.43 -18.73 -31.24
C ASP A 68 6.22 -20.24 -31.12
N MET A 69 5.57 -20.67 -30.04
CA MET A 69 5.24 -22.09 -29.84
C MET A 69 4.28 -22.62 -30.91
N GLU A 70 3.28 -21.82 -31.30
CA GLU A 70 2.36 -22.19 -32.36
C GLU A 70 3.10 -22.37 -33.70
N ILE A 71 3.97 -21.42 -34.03
CA ILE A 71 4.78 -21.48 -35.25
C ILE A 71 5.66 -22.73 -35.25
N LEU A 72 6.33 -23.04 -34.13
CA LEU A 72 7.16 -24.23 -34.01
C LEU A 72 6.33 -25.52 -34.14
N ARG A 73 5.15 -25.53 -33.52
CA ARG A 73 4.25 -26.69 -33.61
C ARG A 73 3.80 -26.93 -35.04
N GLU A 74 3.37 -25.88 -35.73
CA GLU A 74 2.99 -25.96 -37.14
C GLU A 74 4.15 -26.44 -38.02
N GLY A 75 5.33 -25.92 -37.78
CA GLY A 75 6.55 -26.37 -38.48
C GLY A 75 6.85 -27.84 -38.25
N ASN A 76 6.71 -28.29 -36.99
CA ASN A 76 6.92 -29.69 -36.64
C ASN A 76 5.87 -30.60 -37.27
N GLU A 77 4.61 -30.19 -37.27
CA GLU A 77 3.54 -30.93 -37.92
C GLU A 77 3.79 -31.05 -39.41
N HIS A 78 4.22 -29.97 -40.05
CA HIS A 78 4.54 -29.96 -41.47
C HIS A 78 5.72 -30.90 -41.79
N LEU A 79 6.77 -30.86 -41.01
CA LEU A 79 7.90 -31.76 -41.11
C LEU A 79 7.50 -33.21 -40.88
N GLY A 80 6.59 -33.47 -39.94
CA GLY A 80 6.04 -34.79 -39.69
C GLY A 80 5.32 -35.38 -40.89
N ILE A 81 4.58 -34.56 -41.62
CA ILE A 81 3.90 -34.95 -42.85
C ILE A 81 4.92 -35.35 -43.91
N TYR A 82 5.96 -34.57 -44.07
CA TYR A 82 7.02 -34.93 -45.01
C TYR A 82 7.74 -36.22 -44.66
N ARG A 83 7.94 -36.51 -43.39
CA ARG A 83 8.59 -37.76 -42.95
C ARG A 83 7.71 -38.98 -43.17
N GLN A 84 6.41 -38.81 -43.18
CA GLN A 84 5.46 -39.91 -43.39
C GLN A 84 5.31 -40.28 -44.87
N ASN A 85 5.64 -39.33 -45.72
CA ASN A 85 5.60 -39.56 -47.15
C ASN A 85 6.93 -40.04 -47.67
#